data_00a8d4871fcc6add3bef41ad88626e7e
#
_entry.id   00a8d4871fcc6add3bef41ad88626e7e
#
_cell.length_a   1.000
_cell.length_b   1.000
_cell.length_c   1.000
_cell.angle_alpha   90.00
_cell.angle_beta   90.00
_cell.angle_gamma   90.00
#
_symmetry.space_group_name_H-M   'P 1'
#
loop_
_entity.id
_entity.type
_entity.pdbx_description
1 polymer ?
#
loop_
_entity_poly.entity_id
_entity_poly.type
_entity_poly.pdbx_seq_one_letter_code
_entity_poly.pdbx_strand_id
1 'polypeptide(L)'
;MTAAVNSNNEITHQPCPFEDCASSDAFSYNLVTKVGKCHSCNKGYPNSAKKFDWAESTYPPPPPKVDLRNVKIISGRHEGIRGLDEDVAKLYNIQLQIGEGGDPVRYAFKYKDNVKYRGYHEKKFWTKERGSLTELFGPDFNAGSSKRIYITEGEFDAASLYQVLGKSYPVKSLPSAALSDKFIKDNFDYLNAFEMVVYAGELDTAGQGAAQKLYSIMPEKFYYVPMSKHKDANEFLMEGDESDLKWAALKPQRFAPDNFFVGDLEVEKAITTENPYEYVPTGHTGIDDKIRGLVKGGLTFIKALRGQGKTELVRYFEVGLLKQNTRLALLHMEEMKSTTYRAMATYELGWNVRTKEDAVSTGFSEDQVIKAAQKMAGGENTVIFEMRSHDDPMQLLDYVRLAATVYGAEYIFIDHVQRLAYLSNSGVDAATSTLTTLGSRMAQLAKELNIGVVFISQVNDDGRTKYAASLEEEAIVCIKLNRDTESEDDVERNTTHFIVDKNRPFAKLGNAGSVFYDPETTVLEEVVFNV
;
A
#
# COMPACT_ATOMS: atom_id res chain seq x y z
N MET A 1 -4.40 38.16 -11.54
CA MET A 1 -5.17 37.43 -12.58
C MET A 1 -5.76 36.21 -11.93
N THR A 2 -7.05 36.02 -12.06
CA THR A 2 -7.78 34.89 -11.47
C THR A 2 -7.31 33.60 -12.16
N ALA A 3 -6.84 32.65 -11.38
CA ALA A 3 -6.55 31.30 -11.87
C ALA A 3 -7.82 30.76 -12.59
N ALA A 4 -7.63 30.11 -13.73
CA ALA A 4 -8.74 29.57 -14.49
C ALA A 4 -9.45 28.50 -13.66
N VAL A 5 -10.71 28.74 -13.33
CA VAL A 5 -11.57 27.83 -12.60
C VAL A 5 -12.24 26.91 -13.63
N ASN A 6 -12.15 25.60 -13.42
CA ASN A 6 -12.83 24.63 -14.29
C ASN A 6 -14.34 24.55 -13.99
N SER A 7 -15.11 23.80 -14.78
CA SER A 7 -16.55 23.60 -14.62
C SER A 7 -16.97 23.01 -13.25
N ASN A 8 -16.03 22.45 -12.50
CA ASN A 8 -16.24 21.85 -11.18
C ASN A 8 -15.84 22.81 -10.03
N ASN A 9 -15.65 24.11 -10.33
CA ASN A 9 -15.14 25.10 -9.38
C ASN A 9 -13.75 24.78 -8.80
N GLU A 10 -12.89 24.12 -9.57
CA GLU A 10 -11.53 23.78 -9.14
C GLU A 10 -10.50 24.63 -9.86
N ILE A 11 -9.49 25.04 -9.10
CA ILE A 11 -8.24 25.59 -9.60
C ILE A 11 -7.26 24.41 -9.61
N THR A 12 -6.72 24.08 -10.79
CA THR A 12 -5.76 22.99 -10.98
C THR A 12 -4.38 23.53 -11.36
N HIS A 13 -3.39 22.65 -11.33
CA HIS A 13 -2.01 23.01 -11.75
C HIS A 13 -1.43 24.16 -10.95
N GLN A 14 -1.57 24.11 -9.63
CA GLN A 14 -0.98 25.10 -8.72
C GLN A 14 0.27 24.53 -8.03
N PRO A 15 1.20 25.40 -7.61
CA PRO A 15 2.31 25.00 -6.77
C PRO A 15 1.81 24.35 -5.47
N CYS A 16 2.50 23.32 -5.01
CA CYS A 16 2.15 22.65 -3.78
C CYS A 16 2.37 23.58 -2.57
N PRO A 17 1.35 23.76 -1.68
CA PRO A 17 1.48 24.63 -0.52
C PRO A 17 2.23 23.96 0.67
N PHE A 18 2.68 22.73 0.52
CA PHE A 18 3.41 22.00 1.56
C PHE A 18 4.91 22.19 1.37
N GLU A 19 5.61 22.63 2.43
CA GLU A 19 7.03 23.04 2.41
C GLU A 19 7.98 21.91 1.99
N ASP A 20 7.61 20.67 2.21
CA ASP A 20 8.37 19.47 1.89
C ASP A 20 8.07 18.92 0.48
N CYS A 21 7.33 19.65 -0.33
CA CYS A 21 6.99 19.27 -1.70
C CYS A 21 7.34 20.40 -2.68
N ALA A 22 8.35 20.15 -3.51
CA ALA A 22 8.82 21.13 -4.52
C ALA A 22 8.00 21.16 -5.82
N SER A 23 6.83 20.50 -5.88
CA SER A 23 6.02 20.47 -7.09
C SER A 23 5.42 21.84 -7.40
N SER A 24 5.66 22.31 -8.63
CA SER A 24 5.19 23.63 -9.12
C SER A 24 3.77 23.62 -9.69
N ASP A 25 3.16 22.46 -9.95
CA ASP A 25 1.92 22.33 -10.73
C ASP A 25 1.00 21.16 -10.32
N ALA A 26 1.32 20.44 -9.25
CA ALA A 26 0.57 19.24 -8.87
C ALA A 26 -0.55 19.48 -7.86
N PHE A 27 -0.83 20.71 -7.47
CA PHE A 27 -1.88 21.00 -6.49
C PHE A 27 -3.19 21.45 -7.16
N SER A 28 -4.31 20.86 -6.73
CA SER A 28 -5.67 21.24 -7.13
C SER A 28 -6.45 21.68 -5.90
N TYR A 29 -7.28 22.73 -6.05
CA TYR A 29 -8.08 23.30 -4.96
C TYR A 29 -9.49 23.63 -5.42
N ASN A 30 -10.49 23.18 -4.68
CA ASN A 30 -11.89 23.44 -4.95
C ASN A 30 -12.37 24.67 -4.17
N LEU A 31 -12.85 25.69 -4.88
CA LEU A 31 -13.25 26.98 -4.32
C LEU A 31 -14.51 26.91 -3.46
N VAL A 32 -15.39 25.92 -3.70
CA VAL A 32 -16.65 25.75 -2.99
C VAL A 32 -16.44 24.96 -1.70
N THR A 33 -15.82 23.78 -1.82
CA THR A 33 -15.58 22.88 -0.68
C THR A 33 -14.41 23.33 0.19
N LYS A 34 -13.56 24.23 -0.31
CA LYS A 34 -12.33 24.69 0.37
C LYS A 34 -11.33 23.57 0.64
N VAL A 35 -11.39 22.51 -0.15
CA VAL A 35 -10.50 21.35 -0.06
C VAL A 35 -9.55 21.34 -1.26
N GLY A 36 -8.29 21.02 -1.02
CA GLY A 36 -7.28 20.86 -2.05
C GLY A 36 -6.48 19.58 -1.85
N LYS A 37 -5.83 19.12 -2.93
CA LYS A 37 -4.96 17.96 -2.89
C LYS A 37 -3.75 18.18 -3.80
N CYS A 38 -2.57 17.82 -3.30
CA CYS A 38 -1.37 17.73 -4.12
C CYS A 38 -1.25 16.32 -4.69
N HIS A 39 -1.19 16.20 -6.00
CA HIS A 39 -1.05 14.91 -6.71
C HIS A 39 0.39 14.38 -6.71
N SER A 40 1.37 15.20 -6.32
CA SER A 40 2.77 14.80 -6.20
C SER A 40 3.08 14.20 -4.83
N CYS A 41 2.77 14.91 -3.72
CA CYS A 41 3.04 14.42 -2.37
C CYS A 41 1.82 13.78 -1.67
N ASN A 42 0.68 13.71 -2.34
CA ASN A 42 -0.59 13.13 -1.89
C ASN A 42 -1.21 13.77 -0.64
N LYS A 43 -0.70 14.94 -0.20
CA LYS A 43 -1.23 15.67 0.98
C LYS A 43 -2.49 16.46 0.63
N GLY A 44 -3.44 16.47 1.56
CA GLY A 44 -4.69 17.21 1.44
C GLY A 44 -4.68 18.55 2.20
N TYR A 45 -5.47 19.52 1.72
CA TYR A 45 -5.73 20.81 2.38
C TYR A 45 -7.24 20.94 2.66
N PRO A 46 -7.72 21.49 3.80
CA PRO A 46 -6.92 22.12 4.83
C PRO A 46 -6.25 21.10 5.75
N ASN A 47 -4.94 21.22 5.91
CA ASN A 47 -4.30 20.70 7.08
C ASN A 47 -4.43 21.80 8.15
N SER A 48 -4.84 21.48 9.34
CA SER A 48 -5.41 22.35 10.38
C SER A 48 -4.56 23.55 10.88
N ALA A 49 -3.44 23.87 10.22
CA ALA A 49 -2.45 24.80 10.76
C ALA A 49 -2.18 26.09 9.96
N LYS A 50 -2.56 26.21 8.69
CA LYS A 50 -2.28 27.46 7.92
C LYS A 50 -3.48 27.90 7.07
N LYS A 51 -3.93 29.16 7.23
CA LYS A 51 -4.82 29.82 6.29
C LYS A 51 -4.04 30.10 5.00
N PHE A 52 -4.51 29.59 3.88
CA PHE A 52 -3.99 29.89 2.56
C PHE A 52 -4.92 30.91 1.89
N ASP A 53 -4.41 32.11 1.64
CA ASP A 53 -5.17 33.16 0.96
C ASP A 53 -4.68 33.28 -0.49
N TRP A 54 -5.50 32.85 -1.44
CA TRP A 54 -5.21 32.91 -2.87
C TRP A 54 -5.24 34.34 -3.42
N ALA A 55 -5.80 35.31 -2.66
CA ALA A 55 -5.88 36.70 -3.07
C ALA A 55 -4.56 37.49 -2.91
N GLU A 56 -3.62 36.99 -2.09
CA GLU A 56 -2.36 37.65 -1.78
C GLU A 56 -1.12 36.94 -2.37
N SER A 57 -1.28 35.91 -3.20
CA SER A 57 -0.14 35.23 -3.82
C SER A 57 0.57 36.18 -4.79
N THR A 58 1.77 36.61 -4.42
CA THR A 58 2.65 37.45 -5.21
C THR A 58 3.39 36.70 -6.33
N TYR A 59 2.88 35.56 -6.77
CA TYR A 59 3.42 34.86 -7.93
C TYR A 59 3.08 35.64 -9.21
N PRO A 60 4.06 35.90 -10.09
CA PRO A 60 3.76 36.45 -11.38
C PRO A 60 2.77 35.54 -12.11
N PRO A 61 1.80 36.09 -12.83
CA PRO A 61 0.88 35.28 -13.62
C PRO A 61 1.69 34.34 -14.51
N PRO A 62 1.26 33.06 -14.64
CA PRO A 62 1.88 32.19 -15.60
C PRO A 62 1.87 32.90 -16.96
N PRO A 63 2.97 32.81 -17.74
CA PRO A 63 3.02 33.46 -19.05
C PRO A 63 1.82 33.01 -19.88
N PRO A 64 1.27 33.88 -20.73
CA PRO A 64 0.10 33.55 -21.52
C PRO A 64 0.36 32.25 -22.28
N LYS A 65 -0.58 31.29 -22.17
CA LYS A 65 -0.48 30.00 -22.85
C LYS A 65 -0.43 30.26 -24.37
N VAL A 66 0.76 30.27 -24.93
CA VAL A 66 0.96 30.35 -26.37
C VAL A 66 0.55 29.00 -26.95
N ASP A 67 -0.38 28.97 -27.91
CA ASP A 67 -0.68 27.76 -28.67
C ASP A 67 0.50 27.45 -29.59
N LEU A 68 1.39 26.58 -29.09
CA LEU A 68 2.62 26.20 -29.79
C LEU A 68 2.38 25.54 -31.16
N ARG A 69 1.14 25.16 -31.47
CA ARG A 69 0.75 24.64 -32.79
C ARG A 69 0.66 25.72 -33.87
N ASN A 70 0.34 26.95 -33.44
CA ASN A 70 0.14 28.10 -34.35
C ASN A 70 1.34 29.04 -34.41
N VAL A 71 2.44 28.73 -33.74
CA VAL A 71 3.67 29.52 -33.82
C VAL A 71 4.34 29.27 -35.17
N LYS A 72 4.69 30.37 -35.88
CA LYS A 72 5.43 30.28 -37.14
C LYS A 72 6.88 29.91 -36.85
N ILE A 73 7.31 28.79 -37.41
CA ILE A 73 8.67 28.26 -37.31
C ILE A 73 9.48 28.80 -38.50
N ILE A 74 10.62 29.40 -38.22
CA ILE A 74 11.51 29.98 -39.27
C ILE A 74 12.72 29.08 -39.54
N SER A 75 13.17 28.30 -38.57
CA SER A 75 14.31 27.40 -38.72
C SER A 75 14.27 26.26 -37.71
N GLY A 76 15.11 25.28 -37.95
CA GLY A 76 15.36 24.18 -37.00
C GLY A 76 16.84 23.84 -37.02
N ARG A 77 17.36 23.34 -35.89
CA ARG A 77 18.75 22.93 -35.72
C ARG A 77 18.84 21.62 -34.95
N HIS A 78 19.97 20.97 -35.06
CA HIS A 78 20.28 19.71 -34.37
C HIS A 78 21.28 19.87 -33.22
N GLU A 79 22.02 21.00 -33.19
CA GLU A 79 22.99 21.32 -32.14
C GLU A 79 22.27 21.87 -30.87
N GLY A 80 22.92 21.68 -29.73
CA GLY A 80 22.45 22.19 -28.43
C GLY A 80 21.17 21.56 -27.92
N ILE A 81 20.91 20.29 -28.27
CA ILE A 81 19.72 19.57 -27.87
C ILE A 81 20.07 18.66 -26.70
N ARG A 82 19.79 19.09 -25.46
CA ARG A 82 19.78 18.26 -24.24
C ARG A 82 21.00 17.30 -24.13
N GLY A 83 22.21 17.81 -24.35
CA GLY A 83 23.46 17.03 -24.25
C GLY A 83 23.75 16.10 -25.42
N LEU A 84 22.88 16.06 -26.44
CA LEU A 84 23.09 15.21 -27.61
C LEU A 84 24.16 15.79 -28.55
N ASP A 85 25.03 14.92 -29.06
CA ASP A 85 25.90 15.22 -30.20
C ASP A 85 25.05 15.57 -31.44
N GLU A 86 25.54 16.48 -32.25
CA GLU A 86 24.82 16.93 -33.45
C GLU A 86 24.57 15.78 -34.44
N ASP A 87 25.54 14.89 -34.62
CA ASP A 87 25.41 13.72 -35.50
C ASP A 87 24.36 12.72 -34.98
N VAL A 88 24.25 12.55 -33.67
CA VAL A 88 23.22 11.71 -33.03
C VAL A 88 21.84 12.36 -33.21
N ALA A 89 21.72 13.66 -32.95
CA ALA A 89 20.45 14.37 -33.15
C ALA A 89 19.99 14.30 -34.60
N LYS A 90 20.92 14.41 -35.57
CA LYS A 90 20.64 14.22 -37.01
C LYS A 90 20.23 12.82 -37.35
N LEU A 91 20.93 11.82 -36.84
CA LEU A 91 20.64 10.41 -37.07
C LEU A 91 19.22 10.03 -36.57
N TYR A 92 18.83 10.53 -35.39
CA TYR A 92 17.52 10.30 -34.80
C TYR A 92 16.43 11.25 -35.34
N ASN A 93 16.77 12.15 -36.30
CA ASN A 93 15.82 13.17 -36.81
C ASN A 93 15.16 13.98 -35.68
N ILE A 94 15.95 14.37 -34.66
CA ILE A 94 15.53 15.24 -33.57
C ILE A 94 15.92 16.67 -33.94
N GLN A 95 14.97 17.60 -33.93
CA GLN A 95 15.19 18.99 -34.32
C GLN A 95 14.65 19.94 -33.24
N LEU A 96 15.45 20.95 -32.89
CA LEU A 96 14.99 22.11 -32.14
C LEU A 96 14.45 23.14 -33.09
N GLN A 97 13.17 23.48 -33.03
CA GLN A 97 12.49 24.44 -33.89
C GLN A 97 12.43 25.82 -33.25
N ILE A 98 12.81 26.83 -34.03
CA ILE A 98 12.97 28.23 -33.63
C ILE A 98 11.83 29.07 -34.22
N GLY A 99 11.21 29.94 -33.44
CA GLY A 99 10.17 30.86 -33.84
C GLY A 99 10.72 32.15 -34.47
N GLU A 100 9.83 33.02 -34.98
CA GLU A 100 10.20 34.30 -35.63
C GLU A 100 11.04 35.24 -34.74
N GLY A 101 10.88 35.15 -33.41
CA GLY A 101 11.68 35.91 -32.43
C GLY A 101 13.08 35.36 -32.18
N GLY A 102 13.47 34.25 -32.79
CA GLY A 102 14.75 33.58 -32.54
C GLY A 102 14.76 32.65 -31.35
N ASP A 103 13.67 32.57 -30.56
CA ASP A 103 13.57 31.75 -29.39
C ASP A 103 13.19 30.30 -29.72
N PRO A 104 13.71 29.32 -28.97
CA PRO A 104 13.29 27.94 -29.06
C PRO A 104 11.80 27.77 -28.74
N VAL A 105 11.04 27.08 -29.60
CA VAL A 105 9.59 26.89 -29.46
C VAL A 105 9.25 25.46 -29.06
N ARG A 106 9.83 24.52 -29.81
CA ARG A 106 9.50 23.08 -29.62
C ARG A 106 10.57 22.17 -30.18
N TYR A 107 10.60 20.96 -29.70
CA TYR A 107 11.33 19.87 -30.35
C TYR A 107 10.42 19.14 -31.33
N ALA A 108 10.99 18.64 -32.41
CA ALA A 108 10.33 17.83 -33.43
C ALA A 108 11.05 16.48 -33.53
N PHE A 109 10.31 15.39 -33.37
CA PHE A 109 10.74 14.01 -33.51
C PHE A 109 10.09 13.44 -34.76
N LYS A 110 10.90 13.15 -35.77
CA LYS A 110 10.39 12.66 -37.05
C LYS A 110 10.28 11.15 -37.03
N TYR A 111 9.05 10.67 -37.07
CA TYR A 111 8.71 9.27 -37.36
C TYR A 111 8.62 9.10 -38.88
N LYS A 112 8.46 7.83 -39.34
CA LYS A 112 8.39 7.51 -40.76
C LYS A 112 7.28 8.31 -41.46
N ASP A 113 6.06 8.23 -40.90
CA ASP A 113 4.85 8.80 -41.51
C ASP A 113 4.28 10.01 -40.75
N ASN A 114 4.90 10.41 -39.62
CA ASN A 114 4.38 11.49 -38.79
C ASN A 114 5.51 12.27 -38.10
N VAL A 115 5.18 13.37 -37.45
CA VAL A 115 6.07 14.13 -36.58
C VAL A 115 5.40 14.30 -35.24
N LYS A 116 6.09 13.91 -34.18
CA LYS A 116 5.69 14.20 -32.80
C LYS A 116 6.43 15.46 -32.35
N TYR A 117 5.72 16.34 -31.69
CA TYR A 117 6.26 17.57 -31.14
C TYR A 117 6.22 17.54 -29.62
N ARG A 118 7.22 18.16 -29.00
CA ARG A 118 7.26 18.48 -27.57
C ARG A 118 7.56 19.97 -27.39
N GLY A 119 6.76 20.69 -26.62
CA GLY A 119 7.02 22.08 -26.27
C GLY A 119 8.38 22.23 -25.57
N TYR A 120 9.09 23.33 -25.89
CA TYR A 120 10.42 23.60 -25.33
C TYR A 120 10.34 23.87 -23.82
N HIS A 121 9.47 24.79 -23.41
CA HIS A 121 9.28 25.19 -22.00
C HIS A 121 8.22 24.36 -21.25
N GLU A 122 7.31 23.73 -21.98
CA GLU A 122 6.24 22.93 -21.40
C GLU A 122 6.34 21.47 -21.84
N LYS A 123 6.20 20.51 -20.92
CA LYS A 123 6.15 19.08 -21.25
C LYS A 123 4.80 18.70 -21.87
N LYS A 124 4.47 19.32 -23.03
CA LYS A 124 3.26 19.11 -23.79
C LYS A 124 3.58 18.46 -25.13
N PHE A 125 2.88 17.39 -25.45
CA PHE A 125 3.10 16.62 -26.66
C PHE A 125 1.90 16.70 -27.61
N TRP A 126 2.16 16.68 -28.89
CA TRP A 126 1.14 16.54 -29.96
C TRP A 126 1.80 15.98 -31.23
N THR A 127 0.99 15.45 -32.15
CA THR A 127 1.45 14.97 -33.44
C THR A 127 1.01 15.93 -34.56
N LYS A 128 1.75 15.96 -35.69
CA LYS A 128 1.40 16.74 -36.87
C LYS A 128 0.09 16.25 -37.48
N GLU A 129 0.01 14.96 -37.73
CA GLU A 129 -1.18 14.27 -38.22
C GLU A 129 -1.97 13.71 -37.06
N ARG A 130 -3.31 13.73 -37.14
CA ARG A 130 -4.16 13.07 -36.13
C ARG A 130 -4.02 11.56 -36.26
N GLY A 131 -3.76 10.87 -35.18
CA GLY A 131 -3.63 9.42 -35.11
C GLY A 131 -2.63 8.96 -34.08
N SER A 132 -2.68 7.69 -33.72
CA SER A 132 -1.70 7.06 -32.83
C SER A 132 -0.46 6.65 -33.60
N LEU A 133 0.71 6.92 -33.04
CA LEU A 133 1.97 6.38 -33.53
C LEU A 133 2.03 4.89 -33.20
N THR A 134 2.28 4.05 -34.19
CA THR A 134 2.34 2.59 -34.04
C THR A 134 3.72 2.03 -34.34
N GLU A 135 4.71 2.87 -34.58
CA GLU A 135 6.09 2.47 -34.86
C GLU A 135 7.05 2.91 -33.75
N LEU A 136 8.16 2.20 -33.63
CA LEU A 136 9.27 2.56 -32.76
C LEU A 136 10.00 3.78 -33.34
N PHE A 137 10.30 4.77 -32.48
CA PHE A 137 11.11 5.92 -32.86
C PHE A 137 12.60 5.56 -32.95
N GLY A 138 13.27 6.12 -33.92
CA GLY A 138 14.73 6.03 -34.10
C GLY A 138 15.12 5.52 -35.48
N PRO A 139 16.43 5.45 -35.76
CA PRO A 139 16.96 5.01 -37.05
C PRO A 139 16.53 3.59 -37.44
N ASP A 140 16.53 3.30 -38.71
CA ASP A 140 16.27 1.95 -39.22
C ASP A 140 17.50 1.08 -39.04
N PHE A 141 17.61 0.45 -37.87
CA PHE A 141 18.62 -0.55 -37.60
C PHE A 141 18.18 -1.90 -38.22
N ASN A 142 19.08 -2.56 -38.94
CA ASN A 142 18.80 -3.89 -39.48
C ASN A 142 18.58 -4.89 -38.33
N ALA A 143 17.45 -5.59 -38.39
CA ALA A 143 17.18 -6.67 -37.46
C ALA A 143 18.30 -7.76 -37.59
N GLY A 144 18.87 -8.16 -36.46
CA GLY A 144 19.98 -9.14 -36.44
C GLY A 144 21.38 -8.56 -36.67
N SER A 145 21.53 -7.24 -36.90
CA SER A 145 22.86 -6.60 -36.94
C SER A 145 23.56 -6.55 -35.58
N SER A 146 22.82 -6.80 -34.51
CA SER A 146 23.30 -6.88 -33.13
C SER A 146 22.55 -7.98 -32.38
N LYS A 147 23.20 -8.57 -31.35
CA LYS A 147 22.50 -9.52 -30.47
C LYS A 147 21.41 -8.89 -29.62
N ARG A 148 21.51 -7.59 -29.32
CA ARG A 148 20.58 -6.87 -28.45
C ARG A 148 20.11 -5.57 -29.07
N ILE A 149 18.85 -5.23 -28.75
CA ILE A 149 18.26 -3.92 -29.01
C ILE A 149 17.84 -3.32 -27.67
N TYR A 150 17.99 -2.00 -27.53
CA TYR A 150 17.50 -1.26 -26.37
C TYR A 150 16.23 -0.52 -26.73
N ILE A 151 15.25 -0.53 -25.83
CA ILE A 151 13.97 0.16 -25.97
C ILE A 151 13.79 1.10 -24.78
N THR A 152 13.64 2.40 -25.07
CA THR A 152 13.40 3.46 -24.07
C THR A 152 11.95 3.96 -24.13
N GLU A 153 11.53 4.73 -23.16
CA GLU A 153 10.20 5.35 -23.16
C GLU A 153 10.13 6.62 -24.02
N GLY A 154 11.18 7.41 -24.00
CA GLY A 154 11.24 8.72 -24.63
C GLY A 154 12.22 8.80 -25.78
N GLU A 155 11.93 9.71 -26.72
CA GLU A 155 12.76 9.93 -27.91
C GLU A 155 14.15 10.47 -27.56
N PHE A 156 14.24 11.33 -26.54
CA PHE A 156 15.53 11.81 -26.05
C PHE A 156 16.34 10.70 -25.40
N ASP A 157 15.67 9.82 -24.68
CA ASP A 157 16.32 8.71 -23.97
C ASP A 157 16.94 7.73 -24.95
N ALA A 158 16.27 7.47 -26.07
CA ALA A 158 16.82 6.61 -27.11
C ALA A 158 18.11 7.21 -27.73
N ALA A 159 18.09 8.48 -28.06
CA ALA A 159 19.24 9.15 -28.61
C ALA A 159 20.40 9.24 -27.59
N SER A 160 20.09 9.56 -26.33
CA SER A 160 21.06 9.64 -25.23
C SER A 160 21.71 8.29 -24.96
N LEU A 161 20.93 7.23 -24.83
CA LEU A 161 21.45 5.88 -24.59
C LEU A 161 22.30 5.40 -25.78
N TYR A 162 21.90 5.70 -27.01
CA TYR A 162 22.70 5.38 -28.19
C TYR A 162 24.07 6.06 -28.16
N GLN A 163 24.12 7.36 -27.80
CA GLN A 163 25.34 8.13 -27.62
C GLN A 163 26.22 7.53 -26.52
N VAL A 164 25.67 7.28 -25.33
CA VAL A 164 26.37 6.72 -24.17
C VAL A 164 26.93 5.33 -24.46
N LEU A 165 26.24 4.52 -25.25
CA LEU A 165 26.70 3.19 -25.69
C LEU A 165 27.76 3.26 -26.80
N GLY A 166 28.26 4.46 -27.13
CA GLY A 166 29.28 4.66 -28.15
C GLY A 166 28.78 4.39 -29.57
N LYS A 167 27.50 4.58 -29.81
CA LYS A 167 26.85 4.46 -31.13
C LYS A 167 26.94 3.04 -31.73
N SER A 168 27.07 2.02 -30.85
CA SER A 168 27.40 0.64 -31.24
C SER A 168 26.22 -0.32 -31.19
N TYR A 169 25.11 0.05 -30.56
CA TYR A 169 23.95 -0.83 -30.39
C TYR A 169 22.67 -0.15 -30.93
N PRO A 170 21.74 -0.93 -31.52
CA PRO A 170 20.40 -0.43 -31.84
C PRO A 170 19.69 0.07 -30.59
N VAL A 171 19.20 1.31 -30.61
CA VAL A 171 18.36 1.89 -29.57
C VAL A 171 17.15 2.54 -30.22
N LYS A 172 15.96 2.21 -29.77
CA LYS A 172 14.71 2.85 -30.22
C LYS A 172 13.87 3.23 -29.01
N SER A 173 12.91 4.15 -29.21
CA SER A 173 11.95 4.43 -28.15
C SER A 173 10.52 4.03 -28.52
N LEU A 174 9.72 3.81 -27.46
CA LEU A 174 8.28 3.69 -27.57
C LEU A 174 7.67 5.02 -27.97
N PRO A 175 6.57 5.03 -28.74
CA PRO A 175 5.88 6.28 -29.08
C PRO A 175 5.12 6.86 -27.89
N SER A 176 4.75 6.03 -26.91
CA SER A 176 4.13 6.38 -25.64
C SER A 176 4.25 5.22 -24.65
N ALA A 177 4.06 5.47 -23.36
CA ALA A 177 4.00 4.42 -22.32
C ALA A 177 2.78 3.50 -22.49
N ALA A 178 1.69 3.98 -23.07
CA ALA A 178 0.49 3.18 -23.35
C ALA A 178 0.62 2.44 -24.70
N LEU A 179 1.00 1.17 -24.64
CA LEU A 179 1.15 0.32 -25.83
C LEU A 179 -0.19 -0.29 -26.26
N SER A 180 -0.60 -0.02 -27.52
CA SER A 180 -1.77 -0.67 -28.12
C SER A 180 -1.41 -2.07 -28.63
N ASP A 181 -2.41 -2.93 -28.77
CA ASP A 181 -2.21 -4.28 -29.34
C ASP A 181 -1.77 -4.21 -30.81
N LYS A 182 -2.21 -3.15 -31.53
CA LYS A 182 -1.72 -2.87 -32.87
C LYS A 182 -0.23 -2.58 -32.88
N PHE A 183 0.25 -1.72 -31.95
CA PHE A 183 1.69 -1.44 -31.82
C PHE A 183 2.50 -2.71 -31.61
N ILE A 184 2.03 -3.58 -30.70
CA ILE A 184 2.70 -4.86 -30.42
C ILE A 184 2.78 -5.71 -31.69
N LYS A 185 1.64 -5.88 -32.38
CA LYS A 185 1.58 -6.69 -33.61
C LYS A 185 2.51 -6.16 -34.72
N ASP A 186 2.52 -4.84 -34.92
CA ASP A 186 3.29 -4.20 -35.99
C ASP A 186 4.81 -4.24 -35.75
N ASN A 187 5.26 -4.37 -34.48
CA ASN A 187 6.69 -4.35 -34.13
C ASN A 187 7.24 -5.70 -33.61
N PHE A 188 6.38 -6.71 -33.46
CA PHE A 188 6.79 -8.00 -32.88
C PHE A 188 7.91 -8.68 -33.66
N ASP A 189 7.75 -8.85 -34.97
CA ASP A 189 8.72 -9.56 -35.81
C ASP A 189 10.09 -8.86 -35.80
N TYR A 190 10.07 -7.53 -35.82
CA TYR A 190 11.29 -6.72 -35.73
C TYR A 190 12.01 -6.92 -34.40
N LEU A 191 11.31 -6.84 -33.28
CA LEU A 191 11.88 -7.04 -31.95
C LEU A 191 12.33 -8.49 -31.73
N ASN A 192 11.56 -9.45 -32.22
CA ASN A 192 11.82 -10.88 -32.07
C ASN A 192 13.05 -11.34 -32.87
N ALA A 193 13.52 -10.57 -33.85
CA ALA A 193 14.74 -10.87 -34.59
C ALA A 193 16.04 -10.68 -33.77
N PHE A 194 15.97 -10.00 -32.60
CA PHE A 194 17.09 -9.86 -31.68
C PHE A 194 17.14 -11.01 -30.66
N GLU A 195 18.34 -11.36 -30.18
CA GLU A 195 18.48 -12.34 -29.09
C GLU A 195 18.04 -11.77 -27.74
N MET A 196 18.19 -10.44 -27.54
CA MET A 196 17.81 -9.72 -26.33
C MET A 196 17.09 -8.43 -26.66
N VAL A 197 15.96 -8.18 -26.02
CA VAL A 197 15.25 -6.91 -26.00
C VAL A 197 15.43 -6.31 -24.60
N VAL A 198 16.15 -5.21 -24.52
CA VAL A 198 16.55 -4.59 -23.26
C VAL A 198 15.77 -3.30 -23.05
N TYR A 199 14.88 -3.29 -22.08
CA TYR A 199 14.10 -2.11 -21.72
C TYR A 199 14.92 -1.16 -20.84
N ALA A 200 15.04 0.09 -21.26
CA ALA A 200 15.71 1.17 -20.54
C ALA A 200 14.74 2.34 -20.31
N GLY A 201 13.77 2.10 -19.49
CA GLY A 201 12.75 3.07 -19.09
C GLY A 201 12.53 3.08 -17.59
N GLU A 202 11.70 4.00 -17.13
CA GLU A 202 11.29 4.07 -15.71
C GLU A 202 10.53 2.81 -15.32
N LEU A 203 10.77 2.32 -14.10
CA LEU A 203 9.97 1.23 -13.50
C LEU A 203 8.93 1.80 -12.52
N ASP A 204 8.41 3.00 -12.81
CA ASP A 204 7.22 3.53 -12.17
C ASP A 204 5.94 2.84 -12.68
N THR A 205 4.77 3.20 -12.16
CA THR A 205 3.51 2.53 -12.52
C THR A 205 3.22 2.52 -14.02
N ALA A 206 3.61 3.56 -14.76
CA ALA A 206 3.37 3.67 -16.20
C ALA A 206 4.41 2.87 -17.00
N GLY A 207 5.69 2.98 -16.64
CA GLY A 207 6.79 2.25 -17.26
C GLY A 207 6.73 0.75 -17.00
N GLN A 208 6.31 0.34 -15.81
CA GLN A 208 6.00 -1.06 -15.49
C GLN A 208 4.94 -1.63 -16.44
N GLY A 209 3.88 -0.87 -16.76
CA GLY A 209 2.85 -1.30 -17.70
C GLY A 209 3.40 -1.58 -19.10
N ALA A 210 4.30 -0.74 -19.61
CA ALA A 210 4.97 -0.94 -20.90
C ALA A 210 5.94 -2.14 -20.86
N ALA A 211 6.75 -2.22 -19.80
CA ALA A 211 7.68 -3.32 -19.58
C ALA A 211 6.95 -4.67 -19.45
N GLN A 212 5.90 -4.76 -18.64
CA GLN A 212 5.09 -5.97 -18.49
C GLN A 212 4.45 -6.41 -19.80
N LYS A 213 3.97 -5.45 -20.62
CA LYS A 213 3.35 -5.76 -21.90
C LYS A 213 4.39 -6.29 -22.91
N LEU A 214 5.59 -5.74 -22.95
CA LEU A 214 6.70 -6.26 -23.75
C LEU A 214 7.18 -7.63 -23.23
N TYR A 215 7.32 -7.78 -21.92
CA TYR A 215 7.65 -9.05 -21.29
C TYR A 215 6.67 -10.16 -21.62
N SER A 216 5.36 -9.88 -21.58
CA SER A 216 4.31 -10.89 -21.81
C SER A 216 4.38 -11.53 -23.19
N ILE A 217 4.95 -10.85 -24.20
CA ILE A 217 5.06 -11.35 -25.57
C ILE A 217 6.40 -11.98 -25.91
N MET A 218 7.46 -11.67 -25.12
CA MET A 218 8.80 -12.22 -25.36
C MET A 218 9.61 -12.45 -24.05
N PRO A 219 9.07 -13.22 -23.08
CA PRO A 219 9.64 -13.34 -21.74
C PRO A 219 11.06 -13.90 -21.72
N GLU A 220 11.40 -14.78 -22.65
CA GLU A 220 12.73 -15.40 -22.72
C GLU A 220 13.83 -14.44 -23.17
N LYS A 221 13.47 -13.37 -23.89
CA LYS A 221 14.38 -12.40 -24.48
C LYS A 221 14.37 -11.04 -23.79
N PHE A 222 13.48 -10.83 -22.82
CA PHE A 222 13.24 -9.52 -22.23
C PHE A 222 14.11 -9.27 -21.00
N TYR A 223 14.83 -8.16 -21.03
CA TYR A 223 15.75 -7.69 -20.00
C TYR A 223 15.47 -6.21 -19.70
N TYR A 224 16.01 -5.70 -18.61
CA TYR A 224 15.93 -4.27 -18.28
C TYR A 224 17.28 -3.73 -17.83
N VAL A 225 17.45 -2.40 -17.97
CA VAL A 225 18.61 -1.67 -17.46
C VAL A 225 18.32 -1.22 -16.03
N PRO A 226 19.08 -1.65 -15.01
CA PRO A 226 18.87 -1.23 -13.62
C PRO A 226 19.40 0.20 -13.42
N MET A 227 18.55 1.20 -13.67
CA MET A 227 18.86 2.61 -13.47
C MET A 227 18.52 3.01 -12.02
N SER A 228 19.52 3.32 -11.20
CA SER A 228 19.32 3.63 -9.77
C SER A 228 19.55 5.10 -9.40
N LYS A 229 20.29 5.86 -10.24
CA LYS A 229 20.70 7.23 -9.91
C LYS A 229 19.78 8.29 -10.51
N HIS A 230 19.39 8.10 -11.74
CA HIS A 230 18.47 8.96 -12.47
C HIS A 230 17.35 8.14 -13.08
N LYS A 231 16.22 8.76 -13.34
CA LYS A 231 15.00 8.09 -13.82
C LYS A 231 15.04 7.72 -15.31
N ASP A 232 15.75 8.50 -16.13
CA ASP A 232 15.80 8.29 -17.58
C ASP A 232 17.21 8.50 -18.15
N ALA A 233 17.47 7.97 -19.34
CA ALA A 233 18.78 7.99 -19.95
C ALA A 233 19.25 9.40 -20.33
N ASN A 234 18.35 10.34 -20.61
CA ASN A 234 18.71 11.71 -20.90
C ASN A 234 19.14 12.47 -19.64
N GLU A 235 18.57 12.18 -18.48
CA GLU A 235 19.04 12.75 -17.21
C GLU A 235 20.48 12.32 -16.91
N PHE A 236 20.84 11.04 -17.09
CA PHE A 236 22.23 10.60 -16.95
C PHE A 236 23.20 11.39 -17.85
N LEU A 237 22.78 11.67 -19.10
CA LEU A 237 23.60 12.44 -20.03
C LEU A 237 23.72 13.90 -19.61
N MET A 238 22.63 14.52 -19.14
CA MET A 238 22.60 15.93 -18.74
C MET A 238 23.38 16.21 -17.46
N GLU A 239 23.42 15.25 -16.54
CA GLU A 239 24.10 15.36 -15.24
C GLU A 239 25.57 14.87 -15.28
N GLY A 240 26.04 14.34 -16.41
CA GLY A 240 27.43 13.89 -16.58
C GLY A 240 27.71 12.50 -16.01
N ASP A 241 26.69 11.68 -15.84
CA ASP A 241 26.77 10.33 -15.26
C ASP A 241 26.70 9.22 -16.33
N GLU A 242 27.18 9.49 -17.55
CA GLU A 242 27.12 8.58 -18.71
C GLU A 242 27.83 7.24 -18.42
N SER A 243 28.88 7.26 -17.61
CA SER A 243 29.62 6.05 -17.25
C SER A 243 28.74 5.06 -16.46
N ASP A 244 27.94 5.54 -15.54
CA ASP A 244 27.04 4.73 -14.72
C ASP A 244 25.94 4.10 -15.59
N LEU A 245 25.33 4.90 -16.47
CA LEU A 245 24.34 4.41 -17.43
C LEU A 245 24.94 3.36 -18.37
N LYS A 246 26.14 3.61 -18.88
CA LYS A 246 26.85 2.67 -19.77
C LYS A 246 27.09 1.34 -19.10
N TRP A 247 27.59 1.34 -17.86
CA TRP A 247 27.80 0.10 -17.09
C TRP A 247 26.50 -0.65 -16.82
N ALA A 248 25.45 0.03 -16.42
CA ALA A 248 24.14 -0.55 -16.21
C ALA A 248 23.58 -1.17 -17.51
N ALA A 249 23.66 -0.46 -18.62
CA ALA A 249 23.17 -0.92 -19.91
C ALA A 249 23.97 -2.13 -20.45
N LEU A 250 25.27 -2.17 -20.24
CA LEU A 250 26.11 -3.31 -20.66
C LEU A 250 25.85 -4.57 -19.83
N LYS A 251 25.28 -4.43 -18.61
CA LYS A 251 24.91 -5.53 -17.70
C LYS A 251 23.40 -5.56 -17.45
N PRO A 252 22.56 -5.71 -18.49
CA PRO A 252 21.12 -5.74 -18.30
C PRO A 252 20.73 -6.96 -17.47
N GLN A 253 19.68 -6.79 -16.67
CA GLN A 253 19.13 -7.85 -15.82
C GLN A 253 17.89 -8.46 -16.46
N ARG A 254 17.59 -9.72 -16.16
CA ARG A 254 16.31 -10.31 -16.57
C ARG A 254 15.18 -9.60 -15.85
N PHE A 255 14.18 -9.21 -16.62
CA PHE A 255 12.97 -8.66 -16.04
C PHE A 255 12.20 -9.78 -15.31
N ALA A 256 11.81 -9.50 -14.08
CA ALA A 256 10.90 -10.34 -13.32
C ALA A 256 9.64 -9.54 -13.00
N PRO A 257 8.44 -10.10 -13.21
CA PRO A 257 7.20 -9.48 -12.72
C PRO A 257 7.26 -9.25 -11.19
N ASP A 258 6.46 -8.33 -10.67
CA ASP A 258 6.49 -7.91 -9.26
C ASP A 258 6.35 -9.05 -8.24
N ASN A 259 5.80 -10.20 -8.67
CA ASN A 259 5.65 -11.39 -7.85
C ASN A 259 6.76 -12.43 -8.03
N PHE A 260 7.84 -12.10 -8.81
CA PHE A 260 9.00 -12.95 -9.01
C PHE A 260 10.24 -12.28 -8.42
N PHE A 261 10.78 -12.85 -7.38
CA PHE A 261 11.96 -12.36 -6.68
C PHE A 261 13.18 -13.16 -7.10
N VAL A 262 14.14 -12.52 -7.77
CA VAL A 262 15.29 -13.22 -8.36
C VAL A 262 16.59 -12.44 -8.13
N GLY A 263 17.61 -13.14 -7.67
CA GLY A 263 18.98 -12.64 -7.59
C GLY A 263 19.43 -12.17 -6.21
N ASP A 264 20.73 -11.98 -6.07
CA ASP A 264 21.39 -11.69 -4.79
C ASP A 264 20.95 -10.36 -4.16
N LEU A 265 20.63 -9.36 -4.98
CA LEU A 265 20.11 -8.06 -4.49
C LEU A 265 18.74 -8.20 -3.82
N GLU A 266 17.86 -9.06 -4.33
CA GLU A 266 16.58 -9.32 -3.69
C GLU A 266 16.75 -10.10 -2.38
N VAL A 267 17.71 -11.03 -2.32
CA VAL A 267 18.06 -11.74 -1.09
C VAL A 267 18.56 -10.75 -0.03
N GLU A 268 19.48 -9.86 -0.39
CA GLU A 268 20.01 -8.83 0.50
C GLU A 268 18.89 -7.90 0.98
N LYS A 269 18.08 -7.40 0.06
CA LYS A 269 16.93 -6.52 0.37
C LYS A 269 15.95 -7.21 1.32
N ALA A 270 15.52 -8.43 1.02
CA ALA A 270 14.60 -9.17 1.85
C ALA A 270 15.13 -9.38 3.28
N ILE A 271 16.41 -9.72 3.42
CA ILE A 271 17.01 -9.95 4.75
C ILE A 271 17.20 -8.65 5.53
N THR A 272 17.55 -7.54 4.85
CA THR A 272 17.91 -6.28 5.52
C THR A 272 16.71 -5.37 5.76
N THR A 273 15.69 -5.42 4.91
CA THR A 273 14.55 -4.48 4.97
C THR A 273 13.25 -5.12 5.45
N GLU A 274 13.10 -6.44 5.33
CA GLU A 274 11.89 -7.14 5.73
C GLU A 274 12.04 -7.76 7.11
N ASN A 275 11.18 -7.34 8.06
CA ASN A 275 10.98 -8.11 9.28
C ASN A 275 9.84 -9.10 9.01
N PRO A 276 10.13 -10.42 8.95
CA PRO A 276 9.13 -11.42 8.56
C PRO A 276 7.95 -11.49 9.53
N TYR A 277 8.13 -11.04 10.77
CA TYR A 277 7.08 -11.04 11.80
C TYR A 277 7.21 -9.81 12.70
N GLU A 278 6.30 -8.85 12.53
CA GLU A 278 6.05 -7.82 13.52
C GLU A 278 5.01 -8.34 14.52
N TYR A 279 5.20 -8.03 15.79
CA TYR A 279 4.31 -8.48 16.85
C TYR A 279 4.30 -7.47 18.00
N VAL A 280 3.18 -7.46 18.73
CA VAL A 280 3.06 -6.71 19.99
C VAL A 280 2.80 -7.71 21.11
N PRO A 281 3.59 -7.70 22.20
CA PRO A 281 3.38 -8.57 23.34
C PRO A 281 1.96 -8.48 23.88
N THR A 282 1.39 -9.61 24.28
CA THR A 282 0.04 -9.67 24.85
C THR A 282 -0.02 -9.08 26.28
N GLY A 283 1.13 -8.98 26.91
CA GLY A 283 1.27 -8.67 28.33
C GLY A 283 1.14 -9.87 29.26
N HIS A 284 1.03 -11.10 28.69
CA HIS A 284 1.04 -12.36 29.45
C HIS A 284 2.34 -13.12 29.18
N THR A 285 3.18 -13.27 30.20
CA THR A 285 4.53 -13.84 30.09
C THR A 285 4.58 -15.19 29.40
N GLY A 286 3.70 -16.12 29.81
CA GLY A 286 3.72 -17.47 29.26
C GLY A 286 3.27 -17.55 27.80
N ILE A 287 2.31 -16.71 27.37
CA ILE A 287 1.91 -16.60 25.97
C ILE A 287 3.04 -15.97 25.16
N ASP A 288 3.60 -14.87 25.65
CA ASP A 288 4.65 -14.12 24.94
C ASP A 288 5.95 -14.95 24.83
N ASP A 289 6.25 -15.85 25.77
CA ASP A 289 7.34 -16.84 25.61
C ASP A 289 7.12 -17.78 24.41
N LYS A 290 5.87 -18.13 24.12
CA LYS A 290 5.52 -19.02 23.02
C LYS A 290 5.44 -18.31 21.68
N ILE A 291 4.68 -17.21 21.61
CA ILE A 291 4.33 -16.54 20.37
C ILE A 291 4.96 -15.15 20.21
N ARG A 292 5.75 -14.68 21.18
CA ARG A 292 6.36 -13.36 21.28
C ARG A 292 5.37 -12.20 21.34
N GLY A 293 4.10 -12.45 21.16
CA GLY A 293 3.01 -11.49 21.07
C GLY A 293 2.06 -11.79 19.91
N LEU A 294 1.03 -10.97 19.76
CA LEU A 294 0.13 -11.06 18.62
C LEU A 294 0.87 -10.59 17.35
N VAL A 295 0.82 -11.40 16.31
CA VAL A 295 1.58 -11.17 15.07
C VAL A 295 0.78 -10.30 14.12
N LYS A 296 1.41 -9.30 13.51
CA LYS A 296 0.87 -8.53 12.37
C LYS A 296 1.02 -9.33 11.06
N GLY A 297 0.26 -8.95 10.06
CA GLY A 297 0.25 -9.64 8.77
C GLY A 297 -0.40 -11.02 8.78
N GLY A 298 -1.20 -11.34 9.82
CA GLY A 298 -1.83 -12.64 9.93
C GLY A 298 -3.02 -12.71 10.88
N LEU A 299 -3.60 -13.91 10.95
CA LEU A 299 -4.75 -14.20 11.79
C LEU A 299 -4.31 -14.95 13.06
N THR A 300 -4.80 -14.51 14.22
CA THR A 300 -4.75 -15.23 15.48
C THR A 300 -6.14 -15.73 15.81
N PHE A 301 -6.27 -17.01 16.15
CA PHE A 301 -7.53 -17.65 16.45
C PHE A 301 -7.58 -18.09 17.92
N ILE A 302 -8.53 -17.56 18.68
CA ILE A 302 -8.75 -17.91 20.08
C ILE A 302 -10.00 -18.77 20.17
N LYS A 303 -9.87 -19.97 20.75
CA LYS A 303 -10.96 -20.93 20.85
C LYS A 303 -11.20 -21.43 22.28
N ALA A 304 -12.47 -21.52 22.65
CA ALA A 304 -12.88 -22.04 23.94
C ALA A 304 -14.30 -22.63 23.93
N LEU A 305 -14.60 -23.49 24.85
CA LEU A 305 -15.95 -23.94 25.13
C LEU A 305 -16.83 -22.77 25.60
N ARG A 306 -18.15 -22.99 25.57
CA ARG A 306 -19.10 -21.99 26.09
C ARG A 306 -18.87 -21.80 27.60
N GLY A 307 -18.95 -20.56 28.07
CA GLY A 307 -18.82 -20.26 29.50
C GLY A 307 -17.40 -20.17 30.05
N GLN A 308 -16.36 -20.43 29.23
CA GLN A 308 -14.96 -20.40 29.70
C GLN A 308 -14.33 -18.98 29.74
N GLY A 309 -15.12 -17.90 29.70
CA GLY A 309 -14.61 -16.54 29.88
C GLY A 309 -13.94 -15.93 28.67
N LYS A 310 -14.29 -16.37 27.43
CA LYS A 310 -13.70 -15.86 26.18
C LYS A 310 -13.66 -14.34 26.07
N THR A 311 -14.79 -13.68 26.25
CA THR A 311 -14.92 -12.23 26.12
C THR A 311 -14.03 -11.49 27.13
N GLU A 312 -13.93 -12.00 28.36
CA GLU A 312 -13.05 -11.40 29.36
C GLU A 312 -11.58 -11.56 29.03
N LEU A 313 -11.20 -12.72 28.46
CA LEU A 313 -9.84 -12.91 28.01
C LEU A 313 -9.47 -12.03 26.82
N VAL A 314 -10.40 -11.86 25.87
CA VAL A 314 -10.20 -10.91 24.75
C VAL A 314 -9.89 -9.53 25.29
N ARG A 315 -10.68 -9.09 26.26
CA ARG A 315 -10.50 -7.81 26.94
C ARG A 315 -9.16 -7.70 27.66
N TYR A 316 -8.69 -8.79 28.27
CA TYR A 316 -7.35 -8.86 28.85
C TYR A 316 -6.25 -8.55 27.79
N PHE A 317 -6.34 -9.13 26.60
CA PHE A 317 -5.42 -8.85 25.52
C PHE A 317 -5.58 -7.43 24.94
N GLU A 318 -6.81 -6.98 24.76
CA GLU A 318 -7.09 -5.60 24.31
C GLU A 318 -6.44 -4.58 25.24
N VAL A 319 -6.63 -4.75 26.54
CA VAL A 319 -6.02 -3.89 27.57
C VAL A 319 -4.49 -4.00 27.55
N GLY A 320 -3.95 -5.21 27.40
CA GLY A 320 -2.50 -5.44 27.28
C GLY A 320 -1.87 -4.67 26.13
N LEU A 321 -2.55 -4.65 24.97
CA LEU A 321 -2.10 -3.90 23.80
C LEU A 321 -2.30 -2.38 23.97
N LEU A 322 -3.44 -1.94 24.50
CA LEU A 322 -3.72 -0.52 24.74
C LEU A 322 -2.72 0.13 25.71
N LYS A 323 -2.29 -0.60 26.74
CA LYS A 323 -1.21 -0.16 27.65
C LYS A 323 0.13 0.09 26.94
N GLN A 324 0.32 -0.49 25.77
CA GLN A 324 1.50 -0.30 24.92
C GLN A 324 1.25 0.75 23.80
N ASN A 325 0.17 1.54 23.90
CA ASN A 325 -0.25 2.54 22.91
C ASN A 325 -0.54 1.96 21.52
N THR A 326 -0.92 0.69 21.44
CA THR A 326 -1.32 0.05 20.20
C THR A 326 -2.75 0.44 19.84
N ARG A 327 -3.01 0.81 18.59
CA ARG A 327 -4.36 1.18 18.12
C ARG A 327 -5.18 -0.05 17.76
N LEU A 328 -6.38 -0.12 18.29
CA LEU A 328 -7.28 -1.27 18.14
C LEU A 328 -8.56 -0.91 17.41
N ALA A 329 -9.09 -1.87 16.64
CA ALA A 329 -10.48 -1.82 16.20
C ALA A 329 -11.22 -3.05 16.76
N LEU A 330 -12.39 -2.82 17.35
CA LEU A 330 -13.14 -3.81 18.10
C LEU A 330 -14.51 -4.05 17.46
N LEU A 331 -14.84 -5.29 17.19
CA LEU A 331 -16.17 -5.76 16.80
C LEU A 331 -16.67 -6.74 17.85
N HIS A 332 -17.37 -6.24 18.86
CA HIS A 332 -18.03 -7.05 19.89
C HIS A 332 -19.51 -7.24 19.54
N MET A 333 -19.84 -8.40 18.95
CA MET A 333 -21.17 -8.63 18.39
C MET A 333 -22.23 -9.00 19.42
N GLU A 334 -21.84 -9.27 20.67
CA GLU A 334 -22.73 -9.72 21.74
C GLU A 334 -22.90 -8.71 22.87
N GLU A 335 -22.12 -7.64 22.89
CA GLU A 335 -22.20 -6.64 23.94
C GLU A 335 -22.36 -5.21 23.40
N MET A 336 -22.88 -4.35 24.26
CA MET A 336 -22.95 -2.92 23.94
C MET A 336 -21.57 -2.28 24.14
N LYS A 337 -21.27 -1.25 23.36
CA LYS A 337 -20.06 -0.45 23.53
C LYS A 337 -19.87 0.14 24.94
N SER A 338 -20.98 0.44 25.65
CA SER A 338 -20.92 0.87 27.03
C SER A 338 -20.35 -0.20 27.97
N THR A 339 -20.63 -1.47 27.72
CA THR A 339 -20.08 -2.62 28.45
C THR A 339 -18.58 -2.72 28.21
N THR A 340 -18.14 -2.59 26.96
CA THR A 340 -16.72 -2.57 26.58
C THR A 340 -15.97 -1.46 27.30
N TYR A 341 -16.46 -0.20 27.24
CA TYR A 341 -15.76 0.92 27.88
C TYR A 341 -15.73 0.82 29.40
N ARG A 342 -16.81 0.34 30.05
CA ARG A 342 -16.80 0.13 31.50
C ARG A 342 -15.86 -0.98 31.93
N ALA A 343 -15.75 -2.03 31.14
CA ALA A 343 -14.78 -3.07 31.40
C ALA A 343 -13.33 -2.59 31.27
N MET A 344 -13.04 -1.74 30.26
CA MET A 344 -11.72 -1.10 30.15
C MET A 344 -11.43 -0.19 31.34
N ALA A 345 -12.43 0.56 31.81
CA ALA A 345 -12.32 1.36 33.05
C ALA A 345 -12.07 0.47 34.29
N THR A 346 -12.67 -0.72 34.36
CA THR A 346 -12.43 -1.70 35.43
C THR A 346 -10.96 -2.09 35.48
N TYR A 347 -10.34 -2.38 34.35
CA TYR A 347 -8.90 -2.71 34.26
C TYR A 347 -7.98 -1.52 34.58
N GLU A 348 -8.40 -0.29 34.29
CA GLU A 348 -7.64 0.91 34.63
C GLU A 348 -7.71 1.25 36.12
N LEU A 349 -8.88 1.07 36.73
CA LEU A 349 -9.12 1.38 38.15
C LEU A 349 -8.72 0.23 39.07
N GLY A 350 -8.66 -1.01 38.56
CA GLY A 350 -8.42 -2.21 39.37
C GLY A 350 -9.60 -2.60 40.26
N TRP A 351 -10.80 -2.09 40.00
CA TRP A 351 -12.01 -2.35 40.76
C TRP A 351 -13.22 -2.52 39.84
N ASN A 352 -14.18 -3.34 40.24
CA ASN A 352 -15.40 -3.55 39.48
C ASN A 352 -16.22 -2.25 39.37
N VAL A 353 -16.30 -1.69 38.16
CA VAL A 353 -17.11 -0.52 37.80
C VAL A 353 -17.99 -0.81 36.58
N ARG A 354 -18.33 -2.08 36.36
CA ARG A 354 -19.04 -2.55 35.15
C ARG A 354 -20.46 -2.05 35.04
N THR A 355 -21.12 -1.82 36.20
CA THR A 355 -22.41 -1.12 36.28
C THR A 355 -22.27 0.19 37.05
N LYS A 356 -23.33 1.01 37.05
CA LYS A 356 -23.37 2.22 37.89
C LYS A 356 -23.40 1.88 39.37
N GLU A 357 -24.11 0.83 39.69
CA GLU A 357 -24.24 0.30 41.04
C GLU A 357 -22.91 -0.22 41.57
N ASP A 358 -22.17 -0.95 40.73
CA ASP A 358 -20.82 -1.42 41.08
C ASP A 358 -19.87 -0.27 41.32
N ALA A 359 -19.86 0.76 40.46
CA ALA A 359 -19.02 1.93 40.63
C ALA A 359 -19.28 2.65 41.96
N VAL A 360 -20.57 2.81 42.32
CA VAL A 360 -20.95 3.42 43.60
C VAL A 360 -20.51 2.55 44.77
N SER A 361 -20.68 1.23 44.70
CA SER A 361 -20.30 0.30 45.79
C SER A 361 -18.79 0.27 46.02
N THR A 362 -18.01 0.47 44.97
CA THR A 362 -16.53 0.54 45.03
C THR A 362 -15.99 1.95 45.29
N GLY A 363 -16.88 2.95 45.47
CA GLY A 363 -16.53 4.32 45.81
C GLY A 363 -16.13 5.22 44.64
N PHE A 364 -16.38 4.81 43.40
CA PHE A 364 -16.08 5.60 42.21
C PHE A 364 -17.31 6.36 41.70
N SER A 365 -17.08 7.61 41.34
CA SER A 365 -18.08 8.42 40.61
C SER A 365 -18.09 8.09 39.11
N GLU A 366 -19.20 8.34 38.44
CA GLU A 366 -19.28 8.19 36.98
C GLU A 366 -18.21 8.99 36.24
N ASP A 367 -17.86 10.19 36.73
CA ASP A 367 -16.79 11.01 36.13
C ASP A 367 -15.41 10.34 36.21
N GLN A 368 -15.11 9.63 37.30
CA GLN A 368 -13.87 8.86 37.44
C GLN A 368 -13.86 7.67 36.48
N VAL A 369 -15.00 6.97 36.34
CA VAL A 369 -15.14 5.86 35.40
C VAL A 369 -14.97 6.32 33.95
N ILE A 370 -15.60 7.47 33.59
CA ILE A 370 -15.43 8.08 32.26
C ILE A 370 -13.95 8.42 31.99
N LYS A 371 -13.26 9.07 32.93
CA LYS A 371 -11.85 9.41 32.78
C LYS A 371 -10.96 8.17 32.65
N ALA A 372 -11.23 7.12 33.39
CA ALA A 372 -10.51 5.87 33.30
C ALA A 372 -10.72 5.20 31.92
N ALA A 373 -11.96 5.14 31.43
CA ALA A 373 -12.27 4.66 30.09
C ALA A 373 -11.58 5.50 29.00
N GLN A 374 -11.63 6.83 29.12
CA GLN A 374 -10.97 7.74 28.19
C GLN A 374 -9.45 7.61 28.20
N LYS A 375 -8.85 7.37 29.36
CA LYS A 375 -7.40 7.13 29.46
C LYS A 375 -6.99 5.86 28.75
N MET A 376 -7.79 4.79 28.84
CA MET A 376 -7.48 3.50 28.22
C MET A 376 -7.80 3.47 26.72
N ALA A 377 -9.01 3.90 26.35
CA ALA A 377 -9.58 3.72 25.01
C ALA A 377 -9.87 5.03 24.28
N GLY A 378 -9.50 6.17 24.87
CA GLY A 378 -9.82 7.48 24.30
C GLY A 378 -8.88 7.91 23.17
N GLY A 379 -9.20 9.07 22.58
CA GLY A 379 -8.45 9.61 21.44
C GLY A 379 -8.63 8.73 20.19
N GLU A 380 -7.52 8.39 19.56
CA GLU A 380 -7.49 7.54 18.36
C GLU A 380 -7.09 6.07 18.69
N ASN A 381 -7.00 5.72 19.98
CA ASN A 381 -6.47 4.40 20.38
C ASN A 381 -7.45 3.26 20.11
N THR A 382 -8.76 3.52 20.14
CA THR A 382 -9.77 2.49 19.97
C THR A 382 -10.88 2.94 19.04
N VAL A 383 -11.18 2.13 18.05
CA VAL A 383 -12.34 2.25 17.16
C VAL A 383 -13.28 1.09 17.43
N ILE A 384 -14.51 1.36 17.86
CA ILE A 384 -15.56 0.33 17.97
C ILE A 384 -16.46 0.47 16.75
N PHE A 385 -16.65 -0.63 16.03
CA PHE A 385 -17.60 -0.69 14.93
C PHE A 385 -18.62 -1.82 15.15
N GLU A 386 -19.77 -1.68 14.56
CA GLU A 386 -20.90 -2.58 14.73
C GLU A 386 -21.36 -3.10 13.36
N MET A 387 -21.72 -4.36 13.28
CA MET A 387 -22.41 -4.95 12.13
C MET A 387 -23.90 -5.13 12.45
N ARG A 388 -24.74 -4.73 11.53
CA ARG A 388 -26.20 -4.85 11.67
C ARG A 388 -26.68 -6.21 11.18
N SER A 389 -27.87 -6.64 11.65
CA SER A 389 -28.44 -7.95 11.32
C SER A 389 -28.70 -8.19 9.81
N HIS A 390 -28.69 -7.17 9.01
CA HIS A 390 -28.91 -7.22 7.56
C HIS A 390 -27.65 -6.96 6.74
N ASP A 391 -26.50 -6.72 7.39
CA ASP A 391 -25.24 -6.50 6.71
C ASP A 391 -24.72 -7.81 6.11
N ASP A 392 -24.10 -7.73 4.93
CA ASP A 392 -23.41 -8.87 4.35
C ASP A 392 -22.13 -9.14 5.16
N PRO A 393 -21.87 -10.39 5.61
CA PRO A 393 -20.63 -10.75 6.28
C PRO A 393 -19.36 -10.30 5.55
N MET A 394 -19.40 -10.22 4.23
CA MET A 394 -18.26 -9.78 3.41
C MET A 394 -17.93 -8.28 3.57
N GLN A 395 -18.89 -7.45 4.00
CA GLN A 395 -18.65 -6.04 4.33
C GLN A 395 -17.67 -5.86 5.51
N LEU A 396 -17.46 -6.91 6.30
CA LEU A 396 -16.44 -6.89 7.36
C LEU A 396 -15.05 -6.56 6.80
N LEU A 397 -14.73 -7.02 5.59
CA LEU A 397 -13.45 -6.69 4.94
C LEU A 397 -13.29 -5.18 4.69
N ASP A 398 -14.38 -4.51 4.30
CA ASP A 398 -14.38 -3.06 4.06
C ASP A 398 -14.22 -2.30 5.39
N TYR A 399 -14.90 -2.76 6.46
CA TYR A 399 -14.76 -2.15 7.78
C TYR A 399 -13.35 -2.33 8.35
N VAL A 400 -12.75 -3.51 8.18
CA VAL A 400 -11.36 -3.78 8.59
C VAL A 400 -10.39 -2.91 7.79
N ARG A 401 -10.57 -2.81 6.48
CA ARG A 401 -9.76 -1.92 5.63
C ARG A 401 -9.90 -0.45 6.07
N LEU A 402 -11.11 0.01 6.33
CA LEU A 402 -11.38 1.36 6.82
C LEU A 402 -10.71 1.62 8.18
N ALA A 403 -10.86 0.68 9.12
CA ALA A 403 -10.26 0.77 10.45
C ALA A 403 -8.72 0.88 10.36
N ALA A 404 -8.09 0.09 9.52
CA ALA A 404 -6.64 0.10 9.34
C ALA A 404 -6.14 1.35 8.60
N THR A 405 -6.80 1.73 7.48
CA THR A 405 -6.26 2.79 6.59
C THR A 405 -6.63 4.20 7.02
N VAL A 406 -7.79 4.40 7.63
CA VAL A 406 -8.29 5.73 8.03
C VAL A 406 -8.05 5.99 9.52
N TYR A 407 -8.31 5.00 10.36
CA TYR A 407 -8.17 5.15 11.82
C TYR A 407 -6.83 4.61 12.35
N GLY A 408 -6.02 3.97 11.50
CA GLY A 408 -4.69 3.49 11.85
C GLY A 408 -4.69 2.31 12.81
N ALA A 409 -5.78 1.53 12.86
CA ALA A 409 -5.86 0.34 13.70
C ALA A 409 -4.79 -0.69 13.30
N GLU A 410 -4.03 -1.15 14.27
CA GLU A 410 -2.96 -2.14 14.09
C GLU A 410 -3.45 -3.55 14.36
N TYR A 411 -4.43 -3.69 15.24
CA TYR A 411 -5.09 -4.97 15.53
C TYR A 411 -6.60 -4.82 15.49
N ILE A 412 -7.25 -5.86 14.97
CA ILE A 412 -8.69 -5.96 14.85
C ILE A 412 -9.16 -7.15 15.67
N PHE A 413 -10.01 -6.94 16.65
CA PHE A 413 -10.63 -8.01 17.47
C PHE A 413 -12.06 -8.24 17.02
N ILE A 414 -12.42 -9.52 16.79
CA ILE A 414 -13.74 -9.93 16.30
C ILE A 414 -14.30 -10.99 17.26
N ASP A 415 -15.18 -10.58 18.17
CA ASP A 415 -15.86 -11.44 19.17
C ASP A 415 -17.37 -11.46 18.87
N HIS A 416 -17.95 -12.58 18.44
CA HIS A 416 -17.34 -13.84 18.03
C HIS A 416 -17.79 -14.21 16.62
N VAL A 417 -16.92 -14.90 15.93
CA VAL A 417 -17.05 -15.15 14.48
C VAL A 417 -18.31 -15.92 14.06
N GLN A 418 -18.90 -16.75 14.93
CA GLN A 418 -20.11 -17.50 14.60
C GLN A 418 -21.32 -16.58 14.35
N ARG A 419 -21.35 -15.37 14.91
CA ARG A 419 -22.43 -14.41 14.64
C ARG A 419 -22.43 -13.97 13.18
N LEU A 420 -21.27 -13.90 12.54
CA LEU A 420 -21.17 -13.61 11.11
C LEU A 420 -21.86 -14.68 10.24
N ALA A 421 -21.81 -15.93 10.66
CA ALA A 421 -22.50 -17.02 9.96
C ALA A 421 -24.03 -16.84 9.96
N TYR A 422 -24.59 -16.27 11.02
CA TYR A 422 -26.03 -16.04 11.15
C TYR A 422 -26.53 -14.81 10.39
N LEU A 423 -25.65 -13.86 10.05
CA LEU A 423 -26.03 -12.69 9.26
C LEU A 423 -26.41 -13.05 7.81
N SER A 424 -25.91 -14.17 7.30
CA SER A 424 -26.10 -14.55 5.89
C SER A 424 -27.51 -15.05 5.54
N ASN A 425 -28.44 -15.23 6.52
CA ASN A 425 -29.79 -15.80 6.35
C ASN A 425 -29.84 -17.07 5.48
N SER A 426 -28.72 -17.76 5.31
CA SER A 426 -28.50 -18.88 4.40
C SER A 426 -28.36 -20.15 5.23
N GLY A 427 -28.66 -21.32 4.65
CA GLY A 427 -28.46 -22.59 5.34
C GLY A 427 -27.00 -22.85 5.77
N VAL A 428 -26.79 -23.91 6.56
CA VAL A 428 -25.49 -24.28 7.17
C VAL A 428 -24.33 -24.31 6.18
N ASP A 429 -24.54 -24.87 4.99
CA ASP A 429 -23.51 -25.00 3.96
C ASP A 429 -23.08 -23.64 3.39
N ALA A 430 -24.05 -22.75 3.19
CA ALA A 430 -23.77 -21.39 2.71
C ALA A 430 -23.05 -20.55 3.77
N ALA A 431 -23.42 -20.70 5.05
CA ALA A 431 -22.72 -20.05 6.16
C ALA A 431 -21.25 -20.51 6.25
N THR A 432 -20.99 -21.80 6.12
CA THR A 432 -19.62 -22.35 6.11
C THR A 432 -18.81 -21.83 4.91
N SER A 433 -19.40 -21.83 3.71
CA SER A 433 -18.77 -21.29 2.49
C SER A 433 -18.43 -19.81 2.64
N THR A 434 -19.35 -19.02 3.20
CA THR A 434 -19.13 -17.58 3.46
C THR A 434 -17.96 -17.36 4.41
N LEU A 435 -17.91 -18.07 5.54
CA LEU A 435 -16.81 -17.96 6.50
C LEU A 435 -15.48 -18.45 5.93
N THR A 436 -15.48 -19.47 5.07
CA THR A 436 -14.29 -19.94 4.37
C THR A 436 -13.73 -18.84 3.45
N THR A 437 -14.59 -18.24 2.65
CA THR A 437 -14.20 -17.15 1.76
C THR A 437 -13.75 -15.92 2.54
N LEU A 438 -14.45 -15.57 3.61
CA LEU A 438 -14.09 -14.46 4.49
C LEU A 438 -12.72 -14.68 5.12
N GLY A 439 -12.44 -15.89 5.63
CA GLY A 439 -11.17 -16.23 6.26
C GLY A 439 -9.98 -16.06 5.33
N SER A 440 -10.06 -16.63 4.14
CA SER A 440 -9.00 -16.52 3.14
C SER A 440 -8.74 -15.07 2.71
N ARG A 441 -9.82 -14.30 2.44
CA ARG A 441 -9.70 -12.87 2.11
C ARG A 441 -9.21 -12.03 3.27
N MET A 442 -9.60 -12.35 4.51
CA MET A 442 -9.13 -11.65 5.69
C MET A 442 -7.63 -11.91 5.93
N ALA A 443 -7.16 -13.15 5.73
CA ALA A 443 -5.73 -13.47 5.83
C ALA A 443 -4.91 -12.69 4.77
N GLN A 444 -5.42 -12.59 3.56
CA GLN A 444 -4.80 -11.76 2.52
C GLN A 444 -4.79 -10.28 2.89
N LEU A 445 -5.92 -9.75 3.38
CA LEU A 445 -6.06 -8.36 3.80
C LEU A 445 -5.13 -8.03 4.98
N ALA A 446 -5.04 -8.91 5.96
CA ALA A 446 -4.15 -8.76 7.11
C ALA A 446 -2.69 -8.65 6.67
N LYS A 447 -2.26 -9.49 5.71
CA LYS A 447 -0.92 -9.44 5.12
C LYS A 447 -0.69 -8.16 4.30
N GLU A 448 -1.65 -7.76 3.45
CA GLU A 448 -1.58 -6.56 2.60
C GLU A 448 -1.41 -5.28 3.43
N LEU A 449 -2.16 -5.17 4.53
CA LEU A 449 -2.17 -3.98 5.39
C LEU A 449 -1.21 -4.07 6.57
N ASN A 450 -0.49 -5.19 6.74
CA ASN A 450 0.38 -5.49 7.88
C ASN A 450 -0.32 -5.27 9.24
N ILE A 451 -1.54 -5.81 9.40
CA ILE A 451 -2.34 -5.74 10.63
C ILE A 451 -2.52 -7.13 11.25
N GLY A 452 -2.69 -7.18 12.58
CA GLY A 452 -3.10 -8.41 13.26
C GLY A 452 -4.62 -8.51 13.33
N VAL A 453 -5.20 -9.66 12.97
CA VAL A 453 -6.64 -9.91 13.14
C VAL A 453 -6.83 -11.05 14.11
N VAL A 454 -7.58 -10.81 15.18
CA VAL A 454 -7.85 -11.77 16.25
C VAL A 454 -9.31 -12.21 16.16
N PHE A 455 -9.51 -13.46 15.79
CA PHE A 455 -10.84 -14.09 15.79
C PHE A 455 -11.07 -14.88 17.07
N ILE A 456 -12.24 -14.68 17.64
CA ILE A 456 -12.69 -15.44 18.80
C ILE A 456 -13.78 -16.40 18.35
N SER A 457 -13.67 -17.66 18.74
CA SER A 457 -14.59 -18.70 18.35
C SER A 457 -15.01 -19.57 19.52
N GLN A 458 -16.27 -19.97 19.51
CA GLN A 458 -16.78 -21.02 20.38
C GLN A 458 -16.54 -22.39 19.73
N VAL A 459 -16.06 -23.34 20.50
CA VAL A 459 -15.97 -24.74 20.09
C VAL A 459 -17.09 -25.54 20.75
N ASN A 460 -17.44 -26.68 20.14
CA ASN A 460 -18.30 -27.71 20.74
C ASN A 460 -17.50 -28.60 21.69
N ASP A 461 -18.17 -29.50 22.38
CA ASP A 461 -17.57 -30.42 23.35
C ASP A 461 -16.48 -31.32 22.76
N ASP A 462 -16.53 -31.59 21.45
CA ASP A 462 -15.49 -32.30 20.70
C ASP A 462 -14.25 -31.41 20.38
N GLY A 463 -14.23 -30.15 20.83
CA GLY A 463 -13.16 -29.19 20.56
C GLY A 463 -13.12 -28.66 19.14
N ARG A 464 -14.16 -28.92 18.31
CA ARG A 464 -14.25 -28.45 16.92
C ARG A 464 -14.97 -27.13 16.86
N THR A 465 -14.45 -26.23 16.04
CA THR A 465 -15.09 -24.93 15.75
C THR A 465 -16.31 -25.12 14.86
N LYS A 466 -17.49 -24.71 15.35
CA LYS A 466 -18.72 -24.75 14.56
C LYS A 466 -18.64 -23.64 13.48
N TYR A 467 -18.74 -24.00 12.20
CA TYR A 467 -18.68 -23.14 11.02
C TYR A 467 -17.35 -22.41 10.77
N ALA A 468 -16.37 -22.44 11.67
CA ALA A 468 -15.17 -21.63 11.60
C ALA A 468 -13.86 -22.44 11.46
N ALA A 469 -13.94 -23.71 11.07
CA ALA A 469 -12.77 -24.57 10.87
C ALA A 469 -11.80 -24.01 9.84
N SER A 470 -12.31 -23.44 8.76
CA SER A 470 -11.49 -22.80 7.72
C SER A 470 -10.78 -21.53 8.19
N LEU A 471 -11.38 -20.75 9.09
CA LEU A 471 -10.72 -19.61 9.74
C LEU A 471 -9.56 -20.06 10.63
N GLU A 472 -9.74 -21.16 11.36
CA GLU A 472 -8.68 -21.78 12.15
C GLU A 472 -7.54 -22.31 11.26
N GLU A 473 -7.87 -22.86 10.09
CA GLU A 473 -6.86 -23.32 9.11
C GLU A 473 -6.03 -22.15 8.56
N GLU A 474 -6.64 -21.00 8.26
CA GLU A 474 -5.96 -19.80 7.79
C GLU A 474 -5.12 -19.11 8.87
N ALA A 475 -5.50 -19.23 10.14
CA ALA A 475 -4.77 -18.62 11.24
C ALA A 475 -3.32 -19.11 11.33
N ILE A 476 -2.40 -18.20 11.65
CA ILE A 476 -0.98 -18.51 11.86
C ILE A 476 -0.68 -18.88 13.32
N VAL A 477 -1.51 -18.41 14.25
CA VAL A 477 -1.46 -18.73 15.68
C VAL A 477 -2.85 -19.17 16.13
N CYS A 478 -2.94 -20.27 16.90
CA CYS A 478 -4.17 -20.67 17.58
C CYS A 478 -3.90 -20.86 19.07
N ILE A 479 -4.76 -20.25 19.89
CA ILE A 479 -4.73 -20.33 21.35
C ILE A 479 -6.04 -20.97 21.82
N LYS A 480 -5.92 -22.10 22.51
CA LYS A 480 -7.04 -22.78 23.15
C LYS A 480 -7.11 -22.38 24.61
N LEU A 481 -8.32 -22.10 25.10
CA LEU A 481 -8.60 -21.88 26.50
C LEU A 481 -9.11 -23.18 27.13
N ASN A 482 -8.69 -23.42 28.35
CA ASN A 482 -9.17 -24.51 29.16
C ASN A 482 -9.43 -24.02 30.59
N ARG A 483 -10.67 -24.18 31.08
CA ARG A 483 -11.10 -23.79 32.42
C ARG A 483 -12.09 -24.83 32.93
N ASP A 484 -11.85 -25.31 34.11
CA ASP A 484 -12.81 -26.19 34.80
C ASP A 484 -13.85 -25.35 35.56
N THR A 485 -14.99 -25.12 34.91
CA THR A 485 -16.09 -24.32 35.49
C THR A 485 -16.92 -25.10 36.51
N GLU A 486 -16.71 -26.41 36.65
CA GLU A 486 -17.43 -27.30 37.55
C GLU A 486 -16.61 -27.66 38.81
N SER A 487 -15.34 -27.25 38.88
CA SER A 487 -14.49 -27.49 40.05
C SER A 487 -15.12 -26.93 41.34
N GLU A 488 -15.06 -27.68 42.42
CA GLU A 488 -15.46 -27.22 43.74
C GLU A 488 -14.46 -26.23 44.36
N ASP A 489 -13.22 -26.26 43.89
CA ASP A 489 -12.17 -25.32 44.28
C ASP A 489 -12.38 -23.96 43.56
N ASP A 490 -12.57 -22.90 44.34
CA ASP A 490 -12.81 -21.54 43.82
C ASP A 490 -11.64 -21.01 43.01
N VAL A 491 -10.40 -21.36 43.35
CA VAL A 491 -9.22 -20.93 42.62
C VAL A 491 -9.15 -21.63 41.26
N GLU A 492 -9.33 -22.94 41.25
CA GLU A 492 -9.33 -23.73 40.01
C GLU A 492 -10.50 -23.32 39.11
N ARG A 493 -11.70 -23.16 39.67
CA ARG A 493 -12.89 -22.70 38.92
C ARG A 493 -12.72 -21.34 38.30
N ASN A 494 -11.90 -20.46 38.86
CA ASN A 494 -11.62 -19.11 38.33
C ASN A 494 -10.30 -19.03 37.57
N THR A 495 -9.55 -20.12 37.41
CA THR A 495 -8.31 -20.16 36.66
C THR A 495 -8.56 -20.63 35.20
N THR A 496 -8.08 -19.85 34.22
CA THR A 496 -8.09 -20.22 32.80
C THR A 496 -6.69 -20.51 32.33
N HIS A 497 -6.46 -21.68 31.77
CA HIS A 497 -5.17 -22.13 31.22
C HIS A 497 -5.12 -21.86 29.73
N PHE A 498 -3.96 -21.45 29.25
CA PHE A 498 -3.68 -21.23 27.83
C PHE A 498 -2.90 -22.39 27.24
N ILE A 499 -3.32 -22.82 26.05
CA ILE A 499 -2.61 -23.82 25.26
C ILE A 499 -2.43 -23.27 23.86
N VAL A 500 -1.19 -23.05 23.46
CA VAL A 500 -0.86 -22.75 22.07
C VAL A 500 -0.83 -24.05 21.28
N ASP A 501 -1.81 -24.28 20.42
CA ASP A 501 -1.93 -25.51 19.63
C ASP A 501 -1.54 -25.31 18.16
N LYS A 502 -1.35 -24.07 17.72
CA LYS A 502 -0.76 -23.72 16.43
C LYS A 502 0.11 -22.47 16.56
N ASN A 503 1.32 -22.52 16.01
CA ASN A 503 2.25 -21.40 16.02
C ASN A 503 3.20 -21.53 14.82
N ARG A 504 2.78 -21.06 13.65
CA ARG A 504 3.59 -21.11 12.44
C ARG A 504 4.85 -20.23 12.53
N PRO A 505 4.80 -19.00 13.09
CA PRO A 505 5.97 -18.12 13.15
C PRO A 505 7.14 -18.68 13.98
N PHE A 506 6.85 -19.28 15.15
CA PHE A 506 7.90 -19.61 16.14
C PHE A 506 7.93 -21.08 16.54
N ALA A 507 6.99 -21.89 16.08
CA ALA A 507 6.90 -23.34 16.29
C ALA A 507 6.88 -23.83 17.76
N LYS A 508 6.73 -22.94 18.75
CA LYS A 508 6.58 -23.30 20.17
C LYS A 508 5.10 -23.58 20.49
N LEU A 509 4.80 -24.77 20.94
CA LEU A 509 3.45 -25.23 21.26
C LEU A 509 3.32 -25.61 22.76
N GLY A 510 2.08 -25.95 23.17
CA GLY A 510 1.75 -26.47 24.49
C GLY A 510 1.31 -25.42 25.49
N ASN A 511 1.42 -25.73 26.77
CA ASN A 511 0.99 -24.86 27.87
C ASN A 511 1.69 -23.52 27.80
N ALA A 512 0.92 -22.44 27.89
CA ALA A 512 1.36 -21.06 27.79
C ALA A 512 0.95 -20.22 29.02
N GLY A 513 0.84 -20.87 30.18
CA GLY A 513 0.50 -20.20 31.43
C GLY A 513 -1.00 -20.10 31.71
N SER A 514 -1.38 -19.28 32.65
CA SER A 514 -2.74 -19.19 33.15
C SER A 514 -3.07 -17.79 33.64
N VAL A 515 -4.36 -17.45 33.65
CA VAL A 515 -4.89 -16.25 34.31
C VAL A 515 -5.94 -16.62 35.33
N PHE A 516 -5.99 -15.91 36.41
CA PHE A 516 -7.00 -15.99 37.44
C PHE A 516 -8.00 -14.84 37.29
N TYR A 517 -9.30 -15.18 37.33
CA TYR A 517 -10.36 -14.19 37.37
C TYR A 517 -10.68 -13.87 38.82
N ASP A 518 -10.43 -12.67 39.24
CA ASP A 518 -10.78 -12.19 40.56
C ASP A 518 -12.27 -11.75 40.58
N PRO A 519 -13.14 -12.44 41.33
CA PRO A 519 -14.57 -12.12 41.41
C PRO A 519 -14.87 -10.75 42.04
N GLU A 520 -13.98 -10.18 42.87
CA GLU A 520 -14.19 -8.90 43.54
C GLU A 520 -13.86 -7.73 42.59
N THR A 521 -12.73 -7.79 41.97
CA THR A 521 -12.27 -6.76 41.03
C THR A 521 -12.81 -6.95 39.63
N THR A 522 -13.23 -8.16 39.29
CA THR A 522 -13.64 -8.61 37.94
C THR A 522 -12.56 -8.43 36.86
N VAL A 523 -11.30 -8.51 37.27
CA VAL A 523 -10.11 -8.40 36.41
C VAL A 523 -9.44 -9.76 36.29
N LEU A 524 -8.83 -10.03 35.13
CA LEU A 524 -7.94 -11.17 34.94
C LEU A 524 -6.50 -10.79 35.32
N GLU A 525 -5.87 -11.63 36.12
CA GLU A 525 -4.48 -11.48 36.53
C GLU A 525 -3.66 -12.71 36.11
N GLU A 526 -2.42 -12.49 35.69
CA GLU A 526 -1.51 -13.58 35.34
C GLU A 526 -1.14 -14.39 36.59
N VAL A 527 -1.28 -15.72 36.49
CA VAL A 527 -0.82 -16.62 37.56
C VAL A 527 0.68 -16.88 37.39
N VAL A 528 1.47 -16.24 38.22
CA VAL A 528 2.92 -16.42 38.23
C VAL A 528 3.28 -17.58 39.14
N PHE A 529 3.71 -18.71 38.57
CA PHE A 529 4.29 -19.79 39.34
C PHE A 529 5.73 -19.44 39.70
N ASN A 530 6.00 -19.13 40.95
CA ASN A 530 7.39 -19.03 41.43
C ASN A 530 7.97 -20.47 41.38
N VAL A 531 8.80 -20.73 40.36
CA VAL A 531 9.57 -21.98 40.23
C VAL A 531 10.83 -21.88 41.07
#